data_421aade2a3fef08ffe770249ac547b1e
#
_entry.id   421aade2a3fef08ffe770249ac547b1e
#
_cell.length_a   1.000
_cell.length_b   1.000
_cell.length_c   1.000
_cell.angle_alpha   90.00
_cell.angle_beta   90.00
_cell.angle_gamma   90.00
#
_symmetry.space_group_name_H-M   'P 1'
#
loop_
_entity.id
_entity.type
_entity.pdbx_description
1 polymer ?
#
loop_
_entity_poly.entity_id
_entity_poly.type
_entity_poly.pdbx_seq_one_letter_code
_entity_poly.pdbx_strand_id
1 'polypeptide(L)'
;EGEISEPFETDFGWHIIYIEKIKGQDVDLRHILLVPKTDEQSLKDAKERILQIKKRIEDKAITFADAARAESDEKETKANGGVLINPKTQDTHFELTKMDPALYSQVSNLKEGEISIPQIDTDQSGKKKYKLLMVTNRIEEHSADYAKDYIKIKDLALKEKQINAIAKWSEEKIKETYIKINGEYRNCEFTNNWLKK
;
A
#
# COMPACT_ATOMS: atom_id res chain seq x y z
N GLU A 1 -20.35 27.40 16.93
CA GLU A 1 -19.26 28.36 16.63
C GLU A 1 -18.61 28.83 17.95
N GLY A 2 -17.27 28.93 17.95
CA GLY A 2 -16.51 29.33 19.13
C GLY A 2 -16.33 28.25 20.20
N GLU A 3 -16.76 27.02 19.93
CA GLU A 3 -16.71 25.92 20.89
C GLU A 3 -15.44 25.09 20.70
N ILE A 4 -14.84 24.64 21.82
CA ILE A 4 -13.67 23.78 21.84
C ILE A 4 -14.12 22.42 22.34
N SER A 5 -13.68 21.35 21.62
CA SER A 5 -13.99 19.99 22.05
C SER A 5 -13.19 19.59 23.31
N GLU A 6 -13.72 18.61 24.04
CA GLU A 6 -12.90 17.83 24.95
C GLU A 6 -11.77 17.11 24.19
N PRO A 7 -10.62 16.84 24.82
CA PRO A 7 -9.57 16.02 24.20
C PRO A 7 -10.10 14.63 23.89
N PHE A 8 -9.88 14.16 22.63
CA PHE A 8 -10.21 12.80 22.22
C PHE A 8 -9.05 12.14 21.47
N GLU A 9 -8.99 10.83 21.57
CA GLU A 9 -7.93 10.03 20.97
C GLU A 9 -8.37 9.42 19.62
N THR A 10 -7.45 9.44 18.65
CA THR A 10 -7.56 8.71 17.39
C THR A 10 -6.31 7.89 17.16
N ASP A 11 -6.27 7.12 16.07
CA ASP A 11 -5.06 6.38 15.68
C ASP A 11 -3.85 7.31 15.42
N PHE A 12 -4.07 8.59 15.17
CA PHE A 12 -3.03 9.61 14.95
C PHE A 12 -2.52 10.27 16.22
N GLY A 13 -3.24 10.22 17.32
CA GLY A 13 -2.90 10.82 18.60
C GLY A 13 -4.08 11.53 19.25
N TRP A 14 -3.77 12.46 20.14
CA TRP A 14 -4.75 13.25 20.89
C TRP A 14 -5.09 14.53 20.14
N HIS A 15 -6.38 14.78 19.97
CA HIS A 15 -6.92 15.96 19.28
C HIS A 15 -7.73 16.85 20.19
N ILE A 16 -7.65 18.14 19.91
CA ILE A 16 -8.59 19.16 20.37
C ILE A 16 -9.04 19.93 19.13
N ILE A 17 -10.35 20.10 18.94
CA ILE A 17 -10.94 20.80 17.79
C ILE A 17 -11.58 22.08 18.26
N TYR A 18 -11.40 23.15 17.50
CA TYR A 18 -12.08 24.43 17.64
C TYR A 18 -12.93 24.70 16.40
N ILE A 19 -14.22 25.00 16.60
CA ILE A 19 -15.15 25.31 15.52
C ILE A 19 -15.15 26.81 15.28
N GLU A 20 -14.60 27.24 14.15
CA GLU A 20 -14.56 28.65 13.78
C GLU A 20 -15.88 29.13 13.22
N LYS A 21 -16.47 28.39 12.28
CA LYS A 21 -17.70 28.79 11.59
C LYS A 21 -18.47 27.58 11.06
N ILE A 22 -19.79 27.67 11.09
CA ILE A 22 -20.69 26.68 10.51
C ILE A 22 -21.41 27.34 9.34
N LYS A 23 -21.39 26.71 8.15
CA LYS A 23 -22.02 27.17 6.92
C LYS A 23 -22.90 26.06 6.33
N GLY A 24 -24.09 25.90 6.81
CA GLY A 24 -24.97 24.80 6.40
C GLY A 24 -24.42 23.45 6.84
N GLN A 25 -23.96 22.62 5.90
CA GLN A 25 -23.29 21.34 6.18
C GLN A 25 -21.76 21.44 6.26
N ASP A 26 -21.18 22.58 5.89
CA ASP A 26 -19.75 22.82 5.94
C ASP A 26 -19.35 23.45 7.27
N VAL A 27 -18.23 22.99 7.83
CA VAL A 27 -17.68 23.48 9.09
C VAL A 27 -16.23 23.90 8.90
N ASP A 28 -15.95 25.17 9.14
CA ASP A 28 -14.58 25.69 9.23
C ASP A 28 -14.04 25.37 10.65
N LEU A 29 -12.96 24.61 10.75
CA LEU A 29 -12.41 24.18 12.04
C LEU A 29 -10.88 24.27 12.07
N ARG A 30 -10.34 24.42 13.28
CA ARG A 30 -8.90 24.23 13.57
C ARG A 30 -8.74 23.06 14.52
N HIS A 31 -7.60 22.38 14.43
CA HIS A 31 -7.27 21.36 15.42
C HIS A 31 -5.84 21.47 15.91
N ILE A 32 -5.62 20.97 17.10
CA ILE A 32 -4.29 20.71 17.67
C ILE A 32 -4.16 19.19 17.77
N LEU A 33 -3.09 18.64 17.21
CA LEU A 33 -2.73 17.23 17.33
C LEU A 33 -1.50 17.09 18.20
N LEU A 34 -1.58 16.27 19.23
CA LEU A 34 -0.47 15.87 20.08
C LEU A 34 -0.19 14.38 19.88
N VAL A 35 0.99 14.07 19.37
CA VAL A 35 1.44 12.69 19.20
C VAL A 35 2.33 12.32 20.40
N PRO A 36 1.92 11.35 21.26
CA PRO A 36 2.76 10.88 22.35
C PRO A 36 4.06 10.30 21.79
N LYS A 37 5.19 10.71 22.36
CA LYS A 37 6.49 10.11 22.00
C LYS A 37 6.56 8.71 22.60
N THR A 38 6.98 7.73 21.78
CA THR A 38 7.30 6.39 22.28
C THR A 38 8.52 6.48 23.19
N ASP A 39 8.37 6.06 24.45
CA ASP A 39 9.50 6.03 25.38
C ASP A 39 10.45 4.86 25.09
N GLU A 40 11.70 4.97 25.54
CA GLU A 40 12.72 3.95 25.27
C GLU A 40 12.44 2.61 25.96
N GLN A 41 11.76 2.64 27.11
CA GLN A 41 11.41 1.41 27.82
C GLN A 41 10.36 0.61 27.08
N SER A 42 9.30 1.27 26.62
CA SER A 42 8.26 0.63 25.78
C SER A 42 8.84 0.02 24.50
N LEU A 43 9.85 0.67 23.90
CA LEU A 43 10.54 0.10 22.73
C LEU A 43 11.36 -1.15 23.08
N LYS A 44 12.02 -1.17 24.25
CA LYS A 44 12.76 -2.34 24.72
C LYS A 44 11.81 -3.51 24.98
N ASP A 45 10.72 -3.26 25.70
CA ASP A 45 9.72 -4.28 26.01
C ASP A 45 9.08 -4.85 24.74
N ALA A 46 8.76 -4.00 23.77
CA ALA A 46 8.26 -4.42 22.47
C ALA A 46 9.28 -5.27 21.71
N LYS A 47 10.57 -4.91 21.77
CA LYS A 47 11.65 -5.69 21.16
C LYS A 47 11.79 -7.07 21.79
N GLU A 48 11.76 -7.14 23.10
CA GLU A 48 11.85 -8.42 23.80
C GLU A 48 10.65 -9.31 23.47
N ARG A 49 9.44 -8.75 23.49
CA ARG A 49 8.22 -9.47 23.14
C ARG A 49 8.26 -10.03 21.73
N ILE A 50 8.65 -9.23 20.75
CA ILE A 50 8.70 -9.69 19.35
C ILE A 50 9.80 -10.73 19.12
N LEU A 51 10.91 -10.67 19.85
CA LEU A 51 11.96 -11.71 19.83
C LEU A 51 11.45 -13.04 20.41
N GLN A 52 10.66 -13.00 21.49
CA GLN A 52 10.03 -14.18 22.07
C GLN A 52 9.02 -14.81 21.09
N ILE A 53 8.21 -13.97 20.43
CA ILE A 53 7.28 -14.44 19.39
C ILE A 53 8.05 -15.13 18.25
N LYS A 54 9.11 -14.46 17.74
CA LYS A 54 9.96 -15.03 16.68
C LYS A 54 10.50 -16.40 17.09
N LYS A 55 11.08 -16.50 18.28
CA LYS A 55 11.61 -17.78 18.79
C LYS A 55 10.55 -18.88 18.85
N ARG A 56 9.37 -18.59 19.36
CA ARG A 56 8.25 -19.57 19.43
C ARG A 56 7.84 -20.07 18.04
N ILE A 57 7.91 -19.20 17.01
CA ILE A 57 7.63 -19.60 15.63
C ILE A 57 8.77 -20.46 15.07
N GLU A 58 10.03 -20.07 15.30
CA GLU A 58 11.22 -20.82 14.84
C GLU A 58 11.28 -22.21 15.51
N ASP A 59 10.91 -22.29 16.79
CA ASP A 59 10.80 -23.56 17.55
C ASP A 59 9.55 -24.37 17.13
N LYS A 60 8.75 -23.89 16.17
CA LYS A 60 7.49 -24.49 15.71
C LYS A 60 6.44 -24.72 16.82
N ALA A 61 6.52 -23.98 17.91
CA ALA A 61 5.54 -24.03 18.98
C ALA A 61 4.20 -23.39 18.57
N ILE A 62 4.25 -22.40 17.67
CA ILE A 62 3.08 -21.76 17.06
C ILE A 62 3.37 -21.46 15.58
N THR A 63 2.33 -21.33 14.76
CA THR A 63 2.49 -20.85 13.38
C THR A 63 2.62 -19.32 13.36
N PHE A 64 3.21 -18.79 12.29
CA PHE A 64 3.27 -17.33 12.10
C PHE A 64 1.86 -16.71 12.08
N ALA A 65 0.93 -17.39 11.40
CA ALA A 65 -0.46 -16.94 11.30
C ALA A 65 -1.17 -16.89 12.67
N ASP A 66 -0.95 -17.89 13.51
CA ASP A 66 -1.56 -17.91 14.85
C ASP A 66 -0.92 -16.84 15.76
N ALA A 67 0.39 -16.64 15.66
CA ALA A 67 1.08 -15.56 16.36
C ALA A 67 0.53 -14.18 15.94
N ALA A 68 0.33 -13.98 14.64
CA ALA A 68 -0.23 -12.73 14.11
C ALA A 68 -1.65 -12.50 14.62
N ARG A 69 -2.52 -13.52 14.59
CA ARG A 69 -3.90 -13.41 15.10
C ARG A 69 -3.96 -13.11 16.59
N ALA A 70 -3.10 -13.75 17.37
CA ALA A 70 -3.11 -13.60 18.83
C ALA A 70 -2.45 -12.29 19.29
N GLU A 71 -1.29 -11.98 18.76
CA GLU A 71 -0.35 -11.02 19.36
C GLU A 71 -0.03 -9.79 18.48
N SER A 72 -0.46 -9.74 17.21
CA SER A 72 -0.24 -8.56 16.36
C SER A 72 -1.14 -7.39 16.78
N ASP A 73 -0.60 -6.19 16.77
CA ASP A 73 -1.34 -4.95 16.96
C ASP A 73 -1.81 -4.34 15.61
N GLU A 74 -1.39 -4.91 14.48
CA GLU A 74 -1.76 -4.46 13.13
C GLU A 74 -3.18 -4.91 12.78
N LYS A 75 -4.15 -3.98 12.88
CA LYS A 75 -5.59 -4.28 12.73
C LYS A 75 -5.94 -4.84 11.34
N GLU A 76 -5.26 -4.35 10.28
CA GLU A 76 -5.59 -4.69 8.89
C GLU A 76 -5.28 -6.13 8.53
N THR A 77 -4.16 -6.67 9.05
CA THR A 77 -3.67 -8.00 8.68
C THR A 77 -3.86 -9.05 9.77
N LYS A 78 -4.10 -8.63 11.02
CA LYS A 78 -4.25 -9.52 12.18
C LYS A 78 -5.27 -10.64 11.96
N ALA A 79 -6.47 -10.29 11.51
CA ALA A 79 -7.55 -11.25 11.30
C ALA A 79 -7.20 -12.32 10.25
N ASN A 80 -6.41 -11.94 9.24
CA ASN A 80 -5.96 -12.81 8.15
C ASN A 80 -4.61 -13.51 8.47
N GLY A 81 -4.18 -13.53 9.73
CA GLY A 81 -2.92 -14.17 10.12
C GLY A 81 -1.66 -13.44 9.60
N GLY A 82 -1.73 -12.14 9.45
CA GLY A 82 -0.60 -11.30 9.03
C GLY A 82 -0.32 -11.29 7.52
N VAL A 83 -1.24 -11.79 6.70
CA VAL A 83 -1.06 -11.80 5.23
C VAL A 83 -1.08 -10.38 4.69
N LEU A 84 -0.01 -9.99 3.99
CA LEU A 84 0.08 -8.72 3.30
C LEU A 84 -0.57 -8.80 1.91
N ILE A 85 -1.34 -7.78 1.58
CA ILE A 85 -1.94 -7.61 0.26
C ILE A 85 -1.21 -6.49 -0.47
N ASN A 86 -0.80 -6.76 -1.69
CA ASN A 86 -0.16 -5.77 -2.54
C ASN A 86 -1.20 -4.72 -2.96
N PRO A 87 -1.04 -3.44 -2.59
CA PRO A 87 -2.04 -2.41 -2.87
C PRO A 87 -2.22 -2.12 -4.36
N LYS A 88 -1.23 -2.49 -5.20
CA LYS A 88 -1.28 -2.26 -6.65
C LYS A 88 -2.01 -3.37 -7.40
N THR A 89 -1.84 -4.61 -6.98
CA THR A 89 -2.38 -5.79 -7.67
C THR A 89 -3.56 -6.42 -6.96
N GLN A 90 -3.79 -6.06 -5.69
CA GLN A 90 -4.83 -6.61 -4.80
C GLN A 90 -4.71 -8.12 -4.58
N ASP A 91 -3.49 -8.65 -4.73
CA ASP A 91 -3.14 -10.04 -4.45
C ASP A 91 -2.03 -10.13 -3.37
N THR A 92 -1.57 -11.33 -3.06
CA THR A 92 -0.54 -11.59 -2.06
C THR A 92 0.87 -11.64 -2.65
N HIS A 93 1.04 -11.36 -3.95
CA HIS A 93 2.32 -11.43 -4.63
C HIS A 93 2.97 -10.06 -4.76
N PHE A 94 4.25 -10.01 -4.47
CA PHE A 94 5.05 -8.80 -4.57
C PHE A 94 6.20 -9.02 -5.55
N GLU A 95 6.23 -8.28 -6.65
CA GLU A 95 7.39 -8.28 -7.56
C GLU A 95 8.53 -7.51 -6.89
N LEU A 96 9.69 -8.15 -6.70
CA LEU A 96 10.86 -7.56 -6.03
C LEU A 96 11.28 -6.23 -6.64
N THR A 97 11.22 -6.09 -7.97
CA THR A 97 11.58 -4.87 -8.70
C THR A 97 10.62 -3.70 -8.52
N LYS A 98 9.39 -3.96 -8.06
CA LYS A 98 8.33 -2.97 -7.86
C LYS A 98 7.94 -2.80 -6.39
N MET A 99 8.61 -3.53 -5.51
CA MET A 99 8.40 -3.50 -4.08
C MET A 99 8.91 -2.19 -3.49
N ASP A 100 8.32 -1.78 -2.38
CA ASP A 100 8.84 -0.67 -1.58
C ASP A 100 10.29 -0.98 -1.12
N PRO A 101 11.24 -0.05 -1.24
CA PRO A 101 12.64 -0.29 -0.90
C PRO A 101 12.87 -0.76 0.55
N ALA A 102 12.08 -0.26 1.50
CA ALA A 102 12.18 -0.66 2.90
C ALA A 102 11.72 -2.11 3.10
N LEU A 103 10.64 -2.50 2.43
CA LEU A 103 10.15 -3.87 2.44
C LEU A 103 11.13 -4.81 1.70
N TYR A 104 11.62 -4.38 0.54
CA TYR A 104 12.61 -5.13 -0.25
C TYR A 104 13.87 -5.47 0.57
N SER A 105 14.43 -4.49 1.27
CA SER A 105 15.63 -4.68 2.07
C SER A 105 15.47 -5.74 3.17
N GLN A 106 14.25 -5.92 3.65
CA GLN A 106 13.92 -6.88 4.71
C GLN A 106 13.72 -8.30 4.21
N VAL A 107 13.21 -8.48 2.99
CA VAL A 107 12.78 -9.80 2.47
C VAL A 107 13.67 -10.35 1.36
N SER A 108 14.51 -9.53 0.72
CA SER A 108 15.31 -9.92 -0.45
C SER A 108 16.20 -11.14 -0.21
N ASN A 109 16.77 -11.24 0.98
CA ASN A 109 17.69 -12.32 1.36
C ASN A 109 17.00 -13.48 2.10
N LEU A 110 15.70 -13.38 2.39
CA LEU A 110 14.97 -14.43 3.10
C LEU A 110 14.61 -15.56 2.13
N LYS A 111 14.80 -16.79 2.56
CA LYS A 111 14.28 -17.98 1.87
C LYS A 111 12.80 -18.21 2.22
N GLU A 112 12.18 -19.09 1.47
CA GLU A 112 10.83 -19.55 1.78
C GLU A 112 10.76 -20.15 3.20
N GLY A 113 9.81 -19.70 4.00
CA GLY A 113 9.65 -20.07 5.40
C GLY A 113 10.53 -19.30 6.39
N GLU A 114 11.48 -18.49 5.92
CA GLU A 114 12.33 -17.70 6.82
C GLU A 114 11.63 -16.44 7.33
N ILE A 115 11.96 -16.09 8.58
CA ILE A 115 11.44 -14.92 9.28
C ILE A 115 12.54 -13.87 9.40
N SER A 116 12.21 -12.62 9.08
CA SER A 116 13.14 -11.49 9.20
C SER A 116 13.64 -11.29 10.64
N ILE A 117 14.69 -10.52 10.79
CA ILE A 117 15.01 -9.93 12.09
C ILE A 117 13.95 -8.87 12.42
N PRO A 118 13.65 -8.63 13.73
CA PRO A 118 12.77 -7.54 14.12
C PRO A 118 13.30 -6.19 13.64
N GLN A 119 12.50 -5.46 12.90
CA GLN A 119 12.86 -4.13 12.41
C GLN A 119 11.91 -3.08 12.96
N ILE A 120 12.46 -1.89 13.22
CA ILE A 120 11.65 -0.74 13.60
C ILE A 120 11.02 -0.14 12.34
N ASP A 121 9.72 0.00 12.38
CA ASP A 121 8.93 0.75 11.43
C ASP A 121 8.34 1.98 12.13
N THR A 122 8.18 3.06 11.40
CA THR A 122 7.58 4.30 11.93
C THR A 122 6.33 4.58 11.10
N ASP A 123 5.19 4.61 11.75
CA ASP A 123 3.93 4.90 11.07
C ASP A 123 3.80 6.39 10.71
N GLN A 124 2.72 6.73 10.01
CA GLN A 124 2.45 8.10 9.58
C GLN A 124 2.26 9.08 10.75
N SER A 125 1.92 8.58 11.93
CA SER A 125 1.81 9.38 13.16
C SER A 125 3.14 9.56 13.88
N GLY A 126 4.24 8.97 13.41
CA GLY A 126 5.56 9.00 14.04
C GLY A 126 5.73 8.00 15.17
N LYS A 127 4.76 7.12 15.43
CA LYS A 127 4.88 6.03 16.42
C LYS A 127 5.80 4.94 15.88
N LYS A 128 6.76 4.52 16.70
CA LYS A 128 7.68 3.42 16.36
C LYS A 128 7.06 2.09 16.75
N LYS A 129 7.12 1.13 15.85
CA LYS A 129 6.67 -0.25 16.07
C LYS A 129 7.71 -1.25 15.55
N TYR A 130 7.75 -2.43 16.15
CA TYR A 130 8.55 -3.52 15.62
C TYR A 130 7.72 -4.38 14.69
N LYS A 131 8.35 -4.84 13.61
CA LYS A 131 7.74 -5.69 12.58
C LYS A 131 8.58 -6.94 12.36
N LEU A 132 7.91 -8.07 12.17
CA LEU A 132 8.46 -9.32 11.63
C LEU A 132 7.80 -9.61 10.29
N LEU A 133 8.58 -10.06 9.35
CA LEU A 133 8.12 -10.52 8.04
C LEU A 133 8.52 -11.98 7.84
N MET A 134 7.68 -12.74 7.15
CA MET A 134 7.97 -14.09 6.73
C MET A 134 7.68 -14.23 5.24
N VAL A 135 8.58 -14.84 4.51
CA VAL A 135 8.38 -15.19 3.10
C VAL A 135 7.67 -16.54 3.05
N THR A 136 6.41 -16.53 2.63
CA THR A 136 5.59 -17.77 2.56
C THR A 136 5.84 -18.56 1.29
N ASN A 137 6.16 -17.88 0.19
CA ASN A 137 6.49 -18.49 -1.09
C ASN A 137 7.47 -17.59 -1.85
N ARG A 138 8.45 -18.19 -2.51
CA ARG A 138 9.41 -17.48 -3.35
C ARG A 138 9.41 -18.07 -4.75
N ILE A 139 9.02 -17.25 -5.71
CA ILE A 139 9.07 -17.63 -7.12
C ILE A 139 10.37 -17.08 -7.70
N GLU A 140 11.25 -17.98 -8.08
CA GLU A 140 12.51 -17.62 -8.74
C GLU A 140 12.25 -17.08 -10.15
N GLU A 141 13.21 -16.30 -10.65
CA GLU A 141 13.16 -15.78 -12.00
C GLU A 141 13.05 -16.93 -13.01
N HIS A 142 12.05 -16.86 -13.87
CA HIS A 142 11.81 -17.87 -14.90
C HIS A 142 11.23 -17.22 -16.16
N SER A 143 11.39 -17.88 -17.30
CA SER A 143 10.68 -17.50 -18.50
C SER A 143 9.19 -17.74 -18.33
N ALA A 144 8.36 -16.83 -18.87
CA ALA A 144 6.92 -16.91 -18.75
C ALA A 144 6.38 -18.27 -19.20
N ASP A 145 5.65 -18.93 -18.31
CA ASP A 145 5.05 -20.25 -18.51
C ASP A 145 3.52 -20.13 -18.42
N TYR A 146 2.84 -20.67 -19.40
CA TYR A 146 1.37 -20.59 -19.46
C TYR A 146 0.68 -21.26 -18.28
N ALA A 147 1.28 -22.29 -17.70
CA ALA A 147 0.69 -22.98 -16.54
C ALA A 147 0.89 -22.21 -15.24
N LYS A 148 2.04 -21.52 -15.09
CA LYS A 148 2.39 -20.80 -13.86
C LYS A 148 1.93 -19.34 -13.89
N ASP A 149 2.01 -18.69 -15.06
CA ASP A 149 1.78 -17.25 -15.22
C ASP A 149 0.46 -16.92 -15.94
N TYR A 150 -0.46 -17.87 -16.06
CA TYR A 150 -1.68 -17.69 -16.84
C TYR A 150 -2.44 -16.40 -16.54
N ILE A 151 -2.61 -16.06 -15.27
CA ILE A 151 -3.33 -14.85 -14.87
C ILE A 151 -2.60 -13.60 -15.36
N LYS A 152 -1.29 -13.55 -15.18
CA LYS A 152 -0.44 -12.42 -15.59
C LYS A 152 -0.44 -12.26 -17.13
N ILE A 153 -0.31 -13.37 -17.86
CA ILE A 153 -0.36 -13.38 -19.33
C ILE A 153 -1.74 -12.92 -19.82
N LYS A 154 -2.81 -13.43 -19.22
CA LYS A 154 -4.19 -13.02 -19.51
C LYS A 154 -4.40 -11.53 -19.29
N ASP A 155 -3.92 -10.98 -18.18
CA ASP A 155 -4.07 -9.56 -17.85
C ASP A 155 -3.28 -8.67 -18.82
N LEU A 156 -2.08 -9.10 -19.23
CA LEU A 156 -1.29 -8.39 -20.24
C LEU A 156 -1.99 -8.39 -21.58
N ALA A 157 -2.50 -9.55 -22.02
CA ALA A 157 -3.26 -9.68 -23.27
C ALA A 157 -4.56 -8.85 -23.23
N LEU A 158 -5.25 -8.80 -22.09
CA LEU A 158 -6.42 -7.97 -21.91
C LEU A 158 -6.09 -6.48 -22.02
N LYS A 159 -5.01 -6.02 -21.38
CA LYS A 159 -4.55 -4.63 -21.48
C LYS A 159 -4.20 -4.25 -22.92
N GLU A 160 -3.47 -5.11 -23.63
CA GLU A 160 -3.15 -4.89 -25.04
C GLU A 160 -4.43 -4.78 -25.89
N LYS A 161 -5.38 -5.70 -25.70
CA LYS A 161 -6.67 -5.67 -26.40
C LYS A 161 -7.45 -4.38 -26.09
N GLN A 162 -7.43 -3.92 -24.85
CA GLN A 162 -8.07 -2.65 -24.44
C GLN A 162 -7.41 -1.45 -25.11
N ILE A 163 -6.08 -1.38 -25.13
CA ILE A 163 -5.32 -0.30 -25.79
C ILE A 163 -5.68 -0.26 -27.29
N ASN A 164 -5.64 -1.41 -27.95
CA ASN A 164 -5.97 -1.51 -29.38
C ASN A 164 -7.43 -1.14 -29.66
N ALA A 165 -8.36 -1.54 -28.80
CA ALA A 165 -9.77 -1.18 -28.92
C ALA A 165 -9.99 0.34 -28.76
N ILE A 166 -9.33 0.96 -27.77
CA ILE A 166 -9.37 2.42 -27.54
C ILE A 166 -8.77 3.16 -28.73
N ALA A 167 -7.62 2.71 -29.23
CA ALA A 167 -6.96 3.33 -30.38
C ALA A 167 -7.89 3.31 -31.63
N LYS A 168 -8.46 2.14 -31.93
CA LYS A 168 -9.41 2.00 -33.05
C LYS A 168 -10.65 2.88 -32.86
N TRP A 169 -11.25 2.86 -31.68
CA TRP A 169 -12.40 3.70 -31.35
C TRP A 169 -12.07 5.19 -31.51
N SER A 170 -10.88 5.60 -31.01
CA SER A 170 -10.44 6.99 -31.13
C SER A 170 -10.28 7.42 -32.59
N GLU A 171 -9.68 6.58 -33.44
CA GLU A 171 -9.54 6.85 -34.86
C GLU A 171 -10.90 7.01 -35.57
N GLU A 172 -11.86 6.12 -35.25
CA GLU A 172 -13.21 6.19 -35.77
C GLU A 172 -13.91 7.50 -35.32
N LYS A 173 -13.83 7.82 -34.03
CA LYS A 173 -14.46 9.03 -33.48
C LYS A 173 -13.82 10.34 -34.00
N ILE A 174 -12.51 10.36 -34.20
CA ILE A 174 -11.84 11.50 -34.85
C ILE A 174 -12.37 11.76 -36.26
N LYS A 175 -12.67 10.72 -37.00
CA LYS A 175 -13.26 10.86 -38.36
C LYS A 175 -14.67 11.44 -38.34
N GLU A 176 -15.49 11.05 -37.38
CA GLU A 176 -16.89 11.44 -37.26
C GLU A 176 -17.09 12.79 -36.54
N THR A 177 -16.16 13.21 -35.70
CA THR A 177 -16.31 14.39 -34.84
C THR A 177 -15.69 15.63 -35.48
N TYR A 178 -16.36 16.78 -35.36
CA TYR A 178 -15.78 18.05 -35.74
C TYR A 178 -14.69 18.46 -34.74
N ILE A 179 -13.47 18.61 -35.22
CA ILE A 179 -12.31 18.99 -34.38
C ILE A 179 -11.69 20.26 -34.97
N LYS A 180 -11.54 21.30 -34.13
CA LYS A 180 -10.85 22.55 -34.47
C LYS A 180 -9.66 22.72 -33.56
N ILE A 181 -8.45 22.73 -34.13
CA ILE A 181 -7.21 23.02 -33.43
C ILE A 181 -6.78 24.46 -33.80
N ASN A 182 -6.56 25.29 -32.80
CA ASN A 182 -6.10 26.66 -32.99
C ASN A 182 -4.71 26.69 -33.63
N GLY A 183 -4.41 27.77 -34.40
CA GLY A 183 -3.22 27.83 -35.24
C GLY A 183 -1.90 27.62 -34.54
N GLU A 184 -1.77 28.14 -33.33
CA GLU A 184 -0.60 27.96 -32.46
C GLU A 184 -0.30 26.51 -32.07
N TYR A 185 -1.31 25.66 -31.96
CA TYR A 185 -1.17 24.24 -31.58
C TYR A 185 -1.11 23.29 -32.79
N ARG A 186 -1.20 23.77 -34.01
CA ARG A 186 -1.24 22.91 -35.22
C ARG A 186 0.09 22.21 -35.50
N ASN A 187 1.18 22.76 -34.98
CA ASN A 187 2.53 22.22 -35.15
C ASN A 187 2.94 21.25 -33.99
N CYS A 188 2.04 20.98 -33.04
CA CYS A 188 2.30 20.00 -31.99
C CYS A 188 2.24 18.58 -32.55
N GLU A 189 3.08 17.71 -32.00
CA GLU A 189 3.00 16.27 -32.25
C GLU A 189 1.84 15.66 -31.48
N PHE A 190 0.91 15.04 -32.21
CA PHE A 190 -0.23 14.35 -31.62
C PHE A 190 -0.09 12.84 -31.78
N THR A 191 -0.43 12.08 -30.76
CA THR A 191 -0.45 10.62 -30.80
C THR A 191 -1.46 10.09 -31.83
N ASN A 192 -2.57 10.79 -32.04
CA ASN A 192 -3.58 10.49 -33.05
C ASN A 192 -3.65 11.61 -34.09
N ASN A 193 -4.12 11.30 -35.28
CA ASN A 193 -4.25 12.29 -36.36
C ASN A 193 -5.45 13.22 -36.14
N TRP A 194 -5.30 14.21 -35.24
CA TRP A 194 -6.28 15.25 -34.94
C TRP A 194 -6.40 16.31 -36.05
N LEU A 195 -5.36 16.45 -36.86
CA LEU A 195 -5.35 17.36 -38.00
C LEU A 195 -5.93 16.65 -39.22
N LYS A 196 -7.26 16.68 -39.33
CA LYS A 196 -7.91 16.22 -40.59
C LYS A 196 -7.44 17.08 -41.74
N LYS A 197 -6.97 16.45 -42.79
CA LYS A 197 -6.80 17.09 -44.08
C LYS A 197 -8.16 17.23 -44.78
#